data_b34887c37821236282afdbba7cc95907
#
_entry.id   b34887c37821236282afdbba7cc95907
#
_cell.length_a   1.000
_cell.length_b   1.000
_cell.length_c   1.000
_cell.angle_alpha   90.00
_cell.angle_beta   90.00
_cell.angle_gamma   90.00
#
_symmetry.space_group_name_H-M   'P 1'
#
loop_
_entity.id
_entity.type
_entity.pdbx_description
1 polymer ?
#
loop_
_entity_poly.entity_id
_entity_poly.type
_entity_poly.pdbx_seq_one_letter_code
_entity_poly.pdbx_strand_id
1 'polypeptide(L)'
;MSEPSSLDVLELLGQETRVDVLRALLAARRESSEPSLSFTELKDAAGVEDTGRFNYHLNQLRGTFVVEDDEGYRLSSFGFRLFARLSAGLSDPDPDVDPVPLPGDCPECGAALRAAPEGNQFQLICVEGHTLNEGLLGTPRAVADRDPEAAAETLALINTQATELGVSGICPSCHGRTVGGIEHVEGHGYRYRAPCSDCGNRFATTVGDCVATHPAVVAFLAEHGVDARREATWTLPFRLPGGETVVSEEPLRLRVTAGEGFEDSLELVVDRSGSVVSVDGEPA
;
A
#
# COMPACT_ATOMS: atom_id res chain seq x y z
N MET A 1 -26.99 -8.16 19.13
CA MET A 1 -26.20 -9.13 18.34
C MET A 1 -24.77 -8.65 18.46
N SER A 2 -23.90 -9.46 19.08
CA SER A 2 -22.45 -9.14 19.16
C SER A 2 -21.89 -9.16 17.75
N GLU A 3 -21.03 -8.20 17.41
CA GLU A 3 -20.25 -8.26 16.16
C GLU A 3 -19.42 -9.56 16.15
N PRO A 4 -19.38 -10.28 15.01
CA PRO A 4 -18.57 -11.49 14.91
C PRO A 4 -17.10 -11.14 15.16
N SER A 5 -16.45 -11.93 16.02
CA SER A 5 -15.03 -11.76 16.27
C SER A 5 -14.20 -12.12 15.03
N SER A 6 -12.97 -11.62 14.93
CA SER A 6 -12.07 -11.96 13.81
C SER A 6 -11.85 -13.48 13.70
N LEU A 7 -11.94 -14.22 14.82
CA LEU A 7 -11.83 -15.69 14.86
C LEU A 7 -13.06 -16.35 14.22
N ASP A 8 -14.27 -15.85 14.52
CA ASP A 8 -15.50 -16.38 13.92
C ASP A 8 -15.49 -16.24 12.40
N VAL A 9 -14.91 -15.13 11.90
CA VAL A 9 -14.75 -14.87 10.46
C VAL A 9 -13.80 -15.87 9.80
N LEU A 10 -12.68 -16.21 10.44
CA LEU A 10 -11.72 -17.19 9.92
C LEU A 10 -12.29 -18.61 9.94
N GLU A 11 -13.04 -18.98 10.98
CA GLU A 11 -13.74 -20.27 11.07
C GLU A 11 -14.78 -20.44 9.94
N LEU A 12 -15.44 -19.35 9.54
CA LEU A 12 -16.35 -19.38 8.39
C LEU A 12 -15.66 -19.79 7.10
N LEU A 13 -14.39 -19.45 6.90
CA LEU A 13 -13.62 -19.80 5.70
C LEU A 13 -12.98 -21.18 5.75
N GLY A 14 -13.00 -21.86 6.89
CA GLY A 14 -12.40 -23.19 7.08
C GLY A 14 -13.15 -24.35 6.39
N GLN A 15 -14.14 -24.10 5.55
CA GLN A 15 -14.95 -25.09 4.86
C GLN A 15 -14.92 -24.85 3.34
N GLU A 16 -14.49 -25.87 2.58
CA GLU A 16 -14.34 -25.82 1.12
C GLU A 16 -15.61 -25.31 0.42
N THR A 17 -16.76 -25.87 0.77
CA THR A 17 -18.06 -25.46 0.20
C THR A 17 -18.33 -23.96 0.36
N ARG A 18 -17.93 -23.35 1.49
CA ARG A 18 -18.12 -21.91 1.70
C ARG A 18 -17.17 -21.10 0.83
N VAL A 19 -15.94 -21.56 0.67
CA VAL A 19 -14.96 -20.94 -0.22
C VAL A 19 -15.43 -20.99 -1.68
N ASP A 20 -16.02 -22.11 -2.10
CA ASP A 20 -16.55 -22.28 -3.46
C ASP A 20 -17.74 -21.37 -3.73
N VAL A 21 -18.65 -21.21 -2.77
CA VAL A 21 -19.74 -20.21 -2.84
C VAL A 21 -19.20 -18.81 -3.05
N LEU A 22 -18.17 -18.42 -2.28
CA LEU A 22 -17.58 -17.09 -2.38
C LEU A 22 -16.80 -16.89 -3.69
N ARG A 23 -16.13 -17.94 -4.20
CA ARG A 23 -15.49 -17.93 -5.52
C ARG A 23 -16.51 -17.78 -6.65
N ALA A 24 -17.63 -18.48 -6.58
CA ALA A 24 -18.70 -18.35 -7.58
C ALA A 24 -19.26 -16.93 -7.62
N LEU A 25 -19.53 -16.31 -6.47
CA LEU A 25 -19.98 -14.91 -6.40
C LEU A 25 -18.91 -13.92 -6.88
N LEU A 26 -17.63 -14.18 -6.63
CA LEU A 26 -16.56 -13.35 -7.16
C LEU A 26 -16.43 -13.49 -8.68
N ALA A 27 -16.61 -14.68 -9.23
CA ALA A 27 -16.62 -14.91 -10.67
C ALA A 27 -17.78 -14.16 -11.36
N ALA A 28 -19.00 -14.27 -10.83
CA ALA A 28 -20.15 -13.52 -11.31
C ALA A 28 -19.91 -12.00 -11.31
N ARG A 29 -19.25 -11.48 -10.27
CA ARG A 29 -18.90 -10.05 -10.20
C ARG A 29 -17.88 -9.61 -11.25
N ARG A 30 -17.07 -10.51 -11.80
CA ARG A 30 -16.12 -10.19 -12.88
C ARG A 30 -16.82 -10.13 -14.26
N GLU A 31 -17.94 -10.81 -14.40
CA GLU A 31 -18.66 -10.96 -15.66
C GLU A 31 -19.82 -9.96 -15.82
N SER A 32 -20.31 -9.39 -14.71
CA SER A 32 -21.49 -8.51 -14.72
C SER A 32 -21.30 -7.27 -13.83
N SER A 33 -21.90 -6.15 -14.25
CA SER A 33 -22.05 -4.94 -13.43
C SER A 33 -23.11 -5.12 -12.33
N GLU A 34 -24.05 -6.05 -12.49
CA GLU A 34 -25.10 -6.42 -11.54
C GLU A 34 -24.91 -7.89 -11.13
N PRO A 35 -23.98 -8.18 -10.22
CA PRO A 35 -23.47 -9.53 -9.99
C PRO A 35 -24.28 -10.32 -8.94
N SER A 36 -25.61 -10.38 -9.10
CA SER A 36 -26.48 -11.22 -8.25
C SER A 36 -26.75 -12.55 -8.95
N LEU A 37 -26.70 -13.64 -8.16
CA LEU A 37 -27.05 -14.98 -8.59
C LEU A 37 -28.27 -15.47 -7.80
N SER A 38 -29.24 -16.08 -8.46
CA SER A 38 -30.31 -16.82 -7.80
C SER A 38 -29.74 -17.99 -6.98
N PHE A 39 -30.52 -18.53 -6.08
CA PHE A 39 -30.14 -19.72 -5.27
C PHE A 39 -29.65 -20.87 -6.15
N THR A 40 -30.35 -21.15 -7.26
CA THR A 40 -30.02 -22.27 -8.14
C THR A 40 -28.74 -22.00 -8.91
N GLU A 41 -28.61 -20.83 -9.51
CA GLU A 41 -27.38 -20.44 -10.22
C GLU A 41 -26.15 -20.46 -9.33
N LEU A 42 -26.26 -19.94 -8.10
CA LEU A 42 -25.15 -19.94 -7.14
C LEU A 42 -24.78 -21.36 -6.71
N LYS A 43 -25.77 -22.22 -6.45
CA LYS A 43 -25.54 -23.62 -6.10
C LYS A 43 -24.79 -24.35 -7.21
N ASP A 44 -25.25 -24.17 -8.45
CA ASP A 44 -24.66 -24.83 -9.62
C ASP A 44 -23.24 -24.30 -9.90
N ALA A 45 -23.03 -22.95 -9.81
CA ALA A 45 -21.72 -22.31 -9.97
C ALA A 45 -20.73 -22.73 -8.87
N ALA A 46 -21.20 -22.99 -7.65
CA ALA A 46 -20.38 -23.48 -6.55
C ALA A 46 -20.12 -25.01 -6.62
N GLY A 47 -20.69 -25.72 -7.59
CA GLY A 47 -20.50 -27.15 -7.78
C GLY A 47 -21.07 -28.03 -6.66
N VAL A 48 -22.11 -27.57 -5.95
CA VAL A 48 -22.68 -28.30 -4.80
C VAL A 48 -23.95 -29.01 -5.21
N GLU A 49 -23.94 -30.35 -5.20
CA GLU A 49 -25.10 -31.14 -5.60
C GLU A 49 -26.22 -31.15 -4.52
N ASP A 50 -25.84 -31.32 -3.25
CA ASP A 50 -26.78 -31.41 -2.13
C ASP A 50 -27.31 -30.02 -1.74
N THR A 51 -28.62 -29.83 -1.97
CA THR A 51 -29.30 -28.57 -1.69
C THR A 51 -29.37 -28.22 -0.19
N GLY A 52 -29.49 -29.23 0.67
CA GLY A 52 -29.54 -29.02 2.12
C GLY A 52 -28.17 -28.56 2.66
N ARG A 53 -27.10 -29.23 2.22
CA ARG A 53 -25.72 -28.85 2.53
C ARG A 53 -25.39 -27.44 2.01
N PHE A 54 -25.74 -27.14 0.74
CA PHE A 54 -25.54 -25.81 0.16
C PHE A 54 -26.24 -24.74 0.97
N ASN A 55 -27.56 -24.92 1.25
CA ASN A 55 -28.34 -23.95 2.02
C ASN A 55 -27.75 -23.71 3.42
N TYR A 56 -27.30 -24.78 4.11
CA TYR A 56 -26.62 -24.63 5.39
C TYR A 56 -25.38 -23.75 5.31
N HIS A 57 -24.49 -23.99 4.34
CA HIS A 57 -23.26 -23.22 4.19
C HIS A 57 -23.53 -21.79 3.72
N LEU A 58 -24.48 -21.57 2.80
CA LEU A 58 -24.88 -20.25 2.36
C LEU A 58 -25.42 -19.41 3.53
N ASN A 59 -26.27 -19.99 4.36
CA ASN A 59 -26.81 -19.31 5.54
C ASN A 59 -25.73 -18.91 6.55
N GLN A 60 -24.65 -19.67 6.68
CA GLN A 60 -23.51 -19.30 7.54
C GLN A 60 -22.72 -18.09 6.99
N LEU A 61 -22.74 -17.87 5.68
CA LEU A 61 -22.05 -16.75 5.04
C LEU A 61 -22.89 -15.46 5.00
N ARG A 62 -24.23 -15.61 5.13
CA ARG A 62 -25.13 -14.46 5.06
C ARG A 62 -24.90 -13.48 6.22
N GLY A 63 -25.03 -12.21 5.91
CA GLY A 63 -24.81 -11.10 6.85
C GLY A 63 -23.35 -10.69 6.99
N THR A 64 -22.38 -11.62 6.85
CA THR A 64 -20.96 -11.32 6.91
C THR A 64 -20.36 -11.20 5.50
N PHE A 65 -20.34 -12.30 4.75
CA PHE A 65 -19.72 -12.36 3.43
C PHE A 65 -20.70 -12.21 2.27
N VAL A 66 -21.92 -12.58 2.47
CA VAL A 66 -22.98 -12.65 1.45
C VAL A 66 -24.17 -11.79 1.87
N VAL A 67 -24.67 -11.01 0.94
CA VAL A 67 -25.92 -10.27 1.04
C VAL A 67 -26.94 -10.91 0.11
N GLU A 68 -28.18 -11.01 0.56
CA GLU A 68 -29.33 -11.40 -0.24
C GLU A 68 -30.26 -10.20 -0.39
N ASP A 69 -30.71 -9.96 -1.60
CA ASP A 69 -31.70 -8.94 -1.95
C ASP A 69 -32.73 -9.52 -2.93
N ASP A 70 -33.56 -8.67 -3.49
CA ASP A 70 -34.64 -9.08 -4.42
C ASP A 70 -34.09 -9.68 -5.74
N GLU A 71 -32.82 -9.41 -6.04
CA GLU A 71 -32.15 -9.88 -7.26
C GLU A 71 -31.40 -11.21 -7.02
N GLY A 72 -31.16 -11.60 -5.77
CA GLY A 72 -30.46 -12.83 -5.40
C GLY A 72 -29.34 -12.64 -4.39
N TYR A 73 -28.27 -13.42 -4.55
CA TYR A 73 -27.11 -13.44 -3.65
C TYR A 73 -25.92 -12.77 -4.30
N ARG A 74 -25.22 -11.93 -3.54
CA ARG A 74 -23.98 -11.26 -3.96
C ARG A 74 -22.99 -11.15 -2.80
N LEU A 75 -21.73 -10.88 -3.11
CA LEU A 75 -20.74 -10.58 -2.06
C LEU A 75 -21.10 -9.29 -1.32
N SER A 76 -21.00 -9.31 0.00
CA SER A 76 -20.97 -8.08 0.80
C SER A 76 -19.72 -7.27 0.46
N SER A 77 -19.70 -5.97 0.83
CA SER A 77 -18.49 -5.15 0.67
C SER A 77 -17.29 -5.72 1.43
N PHE A 78 -17.51 -6.32 2.60
CA PHE A 78 -16.46 -7.01 3.36
C PHE A 78 -15.97 -8.26 2.63
N GLY A 79 -16.90 -9.14 2.21
CA GLY A 79 -16.57 -10.36 1.45
C GLY A 79 -15.78 -10.05 0.19
N PHE A 80 -16.21 -9.06 -0.58
CA PHE A 80 -15.50 -8.63 -1.78
C PHE A 80 -14.07 -8.15 -1.47
N ARG A 81 -13.90 -7.26 -0.49
CA ARG A 81 -12.57 -6.72 -0.15
C ARG A 81 -11.59 -7.81 0.29
N LEU A 82 -12.05 -8.76 1.09
CA LEU A 82 -11.21 -9.88 1.55
C LEU A 82 -10.83 -10.79 0.38
N PHE A 83 -11.82 -11.26 -0.39
CA PHE A 83 -11.59 -12.19 -1.50
C PHE A 83 -10.81 -11.56 -2.66
N ALA A 84 -11.02 -10.29 -2.95
CA ALA A 84 -10.25 -9.58 -3.96
C ALA A 84 -8.75 -9.56 -3.61
N ARG A 85 -8.41 -9.34 -2.34
CA ARG A 85 -7.02 -9.36 -1.86
C ARG A 85 -6.40 -10.76 -1.91
N LEU A 86 -7.13 -11.78 -1.45
CA LEU A 86 -6.66 -13.18 -1.55
C LEU A 86 -6.42 -13.59 -3.00
N SER A 87 -7.32 -13.19 -3.92
CA SER A 87 -7.19 -13.48 -5.35
C SER A 87 -6.08 -12.67 -6.05
N ALA A 88 -5.58 -11.63 -5.40
CA ALA A 88 -4.45 -10.84 -5.90
C ALA A 88 -3.07 -11.43 -5.53
N GLY A 89 -3.04 -12.62 -4.93
CA GLY A 89 -1.80 -13.31 -4.57
C GLY A 89 -1.20 -12.91 -3.22
N LEU A 90 -1.94 -12.17 -2.38
CA LEU A 90 -1.48 -11.79 -1.04
C LEU A 90 -1.23 -12.97 -0.09
N SER A 91 -1.75 -14.15 -0.42
CA SER A 91 -1.56 -15.39 0.35
C SER A 91 -0.43 -16.27 -0.19
N ASP A 92 0.22 -15.89 -1.28
CA ASP A 92 1.34 -16.62 -1.84
C ASP A 92 2.63 -16.18 -1.14
N PRO A 93 3.28 -17.06 -0.35
CA PRO A 93 4.51 -16.71 0.35
C PRO A 93 5.73 -16.63 -0.56
N ASP A 94 5.66 -17.19 -1.76
CA ASP A 94 6.77 -17.25 -2.73
C ASP A 94 6.21 -17.06 -4.15
N PRO A 95 5.79 -15.84 -4.49
CA PRO A 95 5.26 -15.56 -5.81
C PRO A 95 6.37 -15.70 -6.87
N ASP A 96 6.08 -16.44 -7.93
CA ASP A 96 6.95 -16.56 -9.12
C ASP A 96 6.91 -15.23 -9.91
N VAL A 97 7.66 -14.26 -9.44
CA VAL A 97 7.76 -12.93 -10.03
C VAL A 97 9.23 -12.54 -10.13
N ASP A 98 9.66 -12.23 -11.33
CA ASP A 98 11.00 -11.72 -11.56
C ASP A 98 11.21 -10.32 -10.94
N PRO A 99 12.45 -9.99 -10.52
CA PRO A 99 12.77 -8.63 -10.09
C PRO A 99 12.47 -7.61 -11.19
N VAL A 100 11.78 -6.55 -10.84
CA VAL A 100 11.39 -5.46 -11.75
C VAL A 100 12.50 -4.42 -11.82
N PRO A 101 13.11 -4.14 -12.98
CA PRO A 101 14.02 -3.01 -13.15
C PRO A 101 13.30 -1.69 -12.81
N LEU A 102 13.98 -0.82 -12.08
CA LEU A 102 13.44 0.47 -11.67
C LEU A 102 14.26 1.61 -12.26
N PRO A 103 13.65 2.77 -12.56
CA PRO A 103 14.41 3.96 -12.96
C PRO A 103 15.26 4.48 -11.79
N GLY A 104 16.35 5.19 -12.13
CA GLY A 104 17.28 5.77 -11.16
C GLY A 104 18.44 4.85 -10.79
N ASP A 105 19.41 5.43 -10.10
CA ASP A 105 20.66 4.80 -9.71
C ASP A 105 20.78 4.76 -8.17
N CYS A 106 21.53 3.78 -7.68
CA CYS A 106 21.82 3.64 -6.28
C CYS A 106 22.63 4.85 -5.76
N PRO A 107 22.17 5.55 -4.71
CA PRO A 107 22.91 6.70 -4.16
C PRO A 107 24.24 6.31 -3.52
N GLU A 108 24.45 5.03 -3.17
CA GLU A 108 25.68 4.56 -2.56
C GLU A 108 26.76 4.16 -3.58
N CYS A 109 26.36 3.55 -4.72
CA CYS A 109 27.33 2.99 -5.66
C CYS A 109 27.07 3.30 -7.13
N GLY A 110 25.99 4.01 -7.47
CA GLY A 110 25.62 4.36 -8.85
C GLY A 110 25.13 3.17 -9.71
N ALA A 111 24.88 2.00 -9.10
CA ALA A 111 24.40 0.83 -9.82
C ALA A 111 22.88 0.87 -10.03
N ALA A 112 22.36 0.19 -11.05
CA ALA A 112 20.96 0.14 -11.39
C ALA A 112 20.08 -0.39 -10.24
N LEU A 113 18.87 0.16 -10.12
CA LEU A 113 17.87 -0.21 -9.11
C LEU A 113 16.92 -1.29 -9.63
N ARG A 114 16.37 -2.06 -8.71
CA ARG A 114 15.31 -3.03 -8.97
C ARG A 114 14.41 -3.22 -7.77
N ALA A 115 13.14 -3.53 -8.02
CA ALA A 115 12.23 -4.08 -7.01
C ALA A 115 12.36 -5.61 -7.01
N ALA A 116 12.91 -6.18 -5.94
CA ALA A 116 13.02 -7.62 -5.78
C ALA A 116 11.89 -8.15 -4.89
N PRO A 117 11.22 -9.25 -5.28
CA PRO A 117 10.18 -9.84 -4.44
C PRO A 117 10.79 -10.38 -3.14
N GLU A 118 10.10 -10.12 -2.02
CA GLU A 118 10.40 -10.69 -0.71
C GLU A 118 9.08 -11.03 -0.01
N GLY A 119 8.72 -12.31 -0.02
CA GLY A 119 7.41 -12.76 0.42
C GLY A 119 6.30 -12.11 -0.42
N ASN A 120 5.38 -11.43 0.22
CA ASN A 120 4.26 -10.73 -0.44
C ASN A 120 4.49 -9.21 -0.66
N GLN A 121 5.73 -8.77 -0.57
CA GLN A 121 6.17 -7.38 -0.76
C GLN A 121 7.34 -7.32 -1.73
N PHE A 122 7.83 -6.12 -2.00
CA PHE A 122 9.03 -5.90 -2.74
C PHE A 122 10.05 -5.13 -1.89
N GLN A 123 11.33 -5.42 -2.09
CA GLN A 123 12.44 -4.60 -1.62
C GLN A 123 12.95 -3.71 -2.75
N LEU A 124 13.28 -2.47 -2.42
CA LEU A 124 14.05 -1.60 -3.30
C LEU A 124 15.55 -1.85 -3.06
N ILE A 125 16.19 -2.49 -4.01
CA ILE A 125 17.61 -2.84 -3.92
C ILE A 125 18.35 -2.44 -5.20
N CYS A 126 19.66 -2.25 -5.11
CA CYS A 126 20.50 -2.15 -6.30
C CYS A 126 21.05 -3.53 -6.72
N VAL A 127 21.56 -3.63 -7.95
CA VAL A 127 22.13 -4.87 -8.47
C VAL A 127 23.37 -5.32 -7.71
N GLU A 128 24.06 -4.41 -6.99
CA GLU A 128 25.22 -4.71 -6.13
C GLU A 128 24.83 -5.09 -4.70
N GLY A 129 23.50 -5.10 -4.37
CA GLY A 129 22.97 -5.61 -3.12
C GLY A 129 22.71 -4.57 -2.02
N HIS A 130 22.88 -3.26 -2.28
CA HIS A 130 22.44 -2.24 -1.31
C HIS A 130 20.92 -2.20 -1.23
N THR A 131 20.38 -2.22 -0.02
CA THR A 131 18.94 -2.10 0.25
C THR A 131 18.61 -0.66 0.60
N LEU A 132 17.75 -0.03 -0.21
CA LEU A 132 17.31 1.36 -0.01
C LEU A 132 16.00 1.41 0.77
N ASN A 133 15.14 0.42 0.57
CA ASN A 133 13.86 0.30 1.29
C ASN A 133 13.45 -1.18 1.37
N GLU A 134 13.11 -1.63 2.59
CA GLU A 134 12.73 -3.02 2.88
C GLU A 134 11.23 -3.31 2.69
N GLY A 135 10.43 -2.32 2.30
CA GLY A 135 8.99 -2.48 2.31
C GLY A 135 8.26 -1.68 1.23
N LEU A 136 8.64 -1.84 -0.04
CA LEU A 136 7.80 -1.36 -1.13
C LEU A 136 6.49 -2.15 -1.14
N LEU A 137 5.38 -1.43 -1.01
CA LEU A 137 4.07 -2.03 -1.11
C LEU A 137 3.76 -2.39 -2.55
N GLY A 138 3.24 -3.58 -2.73
CA GLY A 138 2.84 -4.10 -4.02
C GLY A 138 2.40 -5.55 -3.86
N THR A 139 1.53 -6.01 -4.73
CA THR A 139 1.17 -7.44 -4.81
C THR A 139 1.83 -8.03 -6.05
N PRO A 140 2.02 -9.35 -6.14
CA PRO A 140 2.47 -9.98 -7.38
C PRO A 140 1.64 -9.54 -8.59
N ARG A 141 0.35 -9.31 -8.40
CA ARG A 141 -0.55 -8.78 -9.44
C ARG A 141 -0.24 -7.34 -9.86
N ALA A 142 0.40 -6.57 -9.01
CA ALA A 142 0.77 -5.19 -9.36
C ALA A 142 1.83 -5.14 -10.47
N VAL A 143 2.59 -6.21 -10.64
CA VAL A 143 3.67 -6.30 -11.64
C VAL A 143 3.43 -7.39 -12.70
N ALA A 144 2.61 -8.40 -12.40
CA ALA A 144 2.27 -9.45 -13.35
C ALA A 144 1.60 -8.87 -14.60
N ASP A 145 1.93 -9.44 -15.75
CA ASP A 145 1.37 -9.07 -17.07
C ASP A 145 1.64 -7.61 -17.48
N ARG A 146 2.63 -6.95 -16.86
CA ARG A 146 3.10 -5.60 -17.20
C ARG A 146 4.51 -5.65 -17.75
N ASP A 147 4.83 -4.74 -18.67
CA ASP A 147 6.24 -4.48 -18.97
C ASP A 147 6.94 -3.80 -17.77
N PRO A 148 8.27 -3.83 -17.72
CA PRO A 148 9.03 -3.32 -16.58
C PRO A 148 8.75 -1.84 -16.24
N GLU A 149 8.52 -1.00 -17.24
CA GLU A 149 8.23 0.43 -17.05
C GLU A 149 6.86 0.62 -16.38
N ALA A 150 5.81 0.00 -16.92
CA ALA A 150 4.48 0.02 -16.33
C ALA A 150 4.41 -0.63 -14.94
N ALA A 151 5.22 -1.65 -14.68
CA ALA A 151 5.35 -2.26 -13.36
C ALA A 151 6.00 -1.30 -12.34
N ALA A 152 7.08 -0.61 -12.75
CA ALA A 152 7.75 0.40 -11.92
C ALA A 152 6.82 1.57 -11.59
N GLU A 153 6.11 2.12 -12.59
CA GLU A 153 5.10 3.18 -12.36
C GLU A 153 3.98 2.73 -11.42
N THR A 154 3.53 1.48 -11.55
CA THR A 154 2.48 0.94 -10.67
C THR A 154 2.97 0.85 -9.22
N LEU A 155 4.18 0.35 -8.98
CA LEU A 155 4.78 0.30 -7.64
C LEU A 155 4.99 1.70 -7.08
N ALA A 156 5.49 2.65 -7.88
CA ALA A 156 5.68 4.04 -7.48
C ALA A 156 4.36 4.66 -7.00
N LEU A 157 3.29 4.50 -7.76
CA LEU A 157 1.96 5.04 -7.42
C LEU A 157 1.40 4.42 -6.13
N ILE A 158 1.49 3.09 -5.97
CA ILE A 158 1.02 2.40 -4.75
C ILE A 158 1.77 2.92 -3.53
N ASN A 159 3.09 3.08 -3.63
CA ASN A 159 3.92 3.53 -2.52
C ASN A 159 3.71 5.02 -2.20
N THR A 160 3.53 5.86 -3.21
CA THR A 160 3.17 7.27 -3.01
C THR A 160 1.85 7.41 -2.25
N GLN A 161 0.80 6.66 -2.63
CA GLN A 161 -0.48 6.68 -1.91
C GLN A 161 -0.35 6.18 -0.47
N ALA A 162 0.41 5.12 -0.25
CA ALA A 162 0.64 4.58 1.10
C ALA A 162 1.40 5.57 1.99
N THR A 163 2.39 6.27 1.42
CA THR A 163 3.15 7.32 2.10
C THR A 163 2.24 8.49 2.47
N GLU A 164 1.43 8.97 1.53
CA GLU A 164 0.47 10.06 1.77
C GLU A 164 -0.51 9.73 2.90
N LEU A 165 -1.05 8.52 2.93
CA LEU A 165 -1.89 8.04 4.04
C LEU A 165 -1.11 8.00 5.35
N GLY A 166 0.08 7.38 5.35
CA GLY A 166 0.89 7.16 6.55
C GLY A 166 1.30 8.47 7.24
N VAL A 167 1.79 9.45 6.48
CA VAL A 167 2.18 10.76 7.02
C VAL A 167 0.96 11.60 7.44
N SER A 168 -0.21 11.32 6.87
CA SER A 168 -1.49 11.94 7.27
C SER A 168 -2.13 11.31 8.50
N GLY A 169 -1.47 10.35 9.16
CA GLY A 169 -2.00 9.69 10.35
C GLY A 169 -3.05 8.61 10.07
N ILE A 170 -3.05 8.05 8.87
CA ILE A 170 -3.95 6.99 8.42
C ILE A 170 -3.12 5.74 8.10
N CYS A 171 -3.44 4.62 8.72
CA CYS A 171 -2.76 3.37 8.43
C CYS A 171 -2.96 2.94 6.97
N PRO A 172 -1.92 2.75 6.15
CA PRO A 172 -2.10 2.34 4.76
C PRO A 172 -2.67 0.92 4.60
N SER A 173 -2.64 0.09 5.67
CA SER A 173 -3.16 -1.29 5.62
C SER A 173 -4.63 -1.41 6.00
N CYS A 174 -5.04 -0.81 7.14
CA CYS A 174 -6.39 -0.97 7.68
C CYS A 174 -7.21 0.32 7.72
N HIS A 175 -6.59 1.46 7.40
CA HIS A 175 -7.14 2.81 7.45
C HIS A 175 -7.52 3.29 8.86
N GLY A 176 -7.07 2.56 9.91
CA GLY A 176 -7.17 3.01 11.29
C GLY A 176 -6.30 4.24 11.55
N ARG A 177 -6.56 4.93 12.65
CA ARG A 177 -5.77 6.11 13.04
C ARG A 177 -4.39 5.70 13.51
N THR A 178 -3.36 6.41 13.04
CA THR A 178 -1.99 6.29 13.55
C THR A 178 -1.51 7.62 14.13
N VAL A 179 -0.53 7.54 15.01
CA VAL A 179 0.20 8.71 15.51
C VAL A 179 1.66 8.48 15.19
N GLY A 180 2.17 9.28 14.26
CA GLY A 180 3.55 9.18 13.80
C GLY A 180 4.45 10.27 14.37
N GLY A 181 5.74 10.09 14.15
CA GLY A 181 6.76 11.06 14.49
C GLY A 181 8.13 10.68 13.94
N ILE A 182 9.00 11.67 13.89
CA ILE A 182 10.36 11.51 13.42
C ILE A 182 11.25 11.14 14.60
N GLU A 183 12.03 10.07 14.40
CA GLU A 183 13.03 9.58 15.37
C GLU A 183 14.34 9.26 14.65
N HIS A 184 15.45 9.32 15.38
CA HIS A 184 16.73 8.87 14.87
C HIS A 184 16.84 7.35 15.06
N VAL A 185 17.16 6.66 13.95
CA VAL A 185 17.34 5.20 13.92
C VAL A 185 18.80 4.91 13.63
N GLU A 186 19.45 4.14 14.53
CA GLU A 186 20.86 3.78 14.38
C GLU A 186 21.11 3.07 13.04
N GLY A 187 22.11 3.53 12.30
CA GLY A 187 22.46 3.01 10.97
C GLY A 187 21.55 3.49 9.82
N HIS A 188 20.44 4.20 10.12
CA HIS A 188 19.46 4.61 9.11
C HIS A 188 19.14 6.12 9.11
N GLY A 189 19.70 6.91 10.05
CA GLY A 189 19.41 8.35 10.17
C GLY A 189 17.99 8.62 10.69
N TYR A 190 17.44 9.77 10.34
CA TYR A 190 16.09 10.12 10.77
C TYR A 190 15.03 9.42 9.92
N ARG A 191 13.99 8.91 10.58
CA ARG A 191 12.86 8.24 9.95
C ARG A 191 11.55 8.71 10.57
N TYR A 192 10.55 8.91 9.73
CA TYR A 192 9.17 9.04 10.20
C TYR A 192 8.58 7.64 10.41
N ARG A 193 7.99 7.41 11.59
CA ARG A 193 7.34 6.14 11.94
C ARG A 193 5.95 6.38 12.49
N ALA A 194 4.99 5.56 12.04
CA ALA A 194 3.61 5.62 12.48
C ALA A 194 3.04 4.19 12.67
N PRO A 195 3.32 3.57 13.84
CA PRO A 195 2.79 2.24 14.14
C PRO A 195 1.27 2.29 14.32
N CYS A 196 0.58 1.25 13.81
CA CYS A 196 -0.86 1.09 13.96
C CYS A 196 -1.18 0.13 15.11
N SER A 197 -1.94 0.59 16.10
CA SER A 197 -2.40 -0.23 17.23
C SER A 197 -3.46 -1.25 16.83
N ASP A 198 -4.21 -0.99 15.76
CA ASP A 198 -5.35 -1.81 15.37
C ASP A 198 -4.93 -3.07 14.59
N CYS A 199 -4.00 -2.93 13.64
CA CYS A 199 -3.59 -4.05 12.78
C CYS A 199 -2.12 -4.45 12.93
N GLY A 200 -1.33 -3.73 13.74
CA GLY A 200 0.09 -4.01 13.96
C GLY A 200 1.01 -3.55 12.81
N ASN A 201 0.48 -2.87 11.78
CA ASN A 201 1.32 -2.32 10.72
C ASN A 201 2.34 -1.33 11.29
N ARG A 202 3.59 -1.41 10.81
CA ARG A 202 4.70 -0.54 11.23
C ARG A 202 5.11 0.35 10.06
N PHE A 203 4.22 1.27 9.69
CA PHE A 203 4.55 2.23 8.63
C PHE A 203 5.79 3.03 9.02
N ALA A 204 6.75 3.10 8.10
CA ALA A 204 7.94 3.93 8.23
C ALA A 204 8.31 4.51 6.86
N THR A 205 8.86 5.72 6.86
CA THR A 205 9.29 6.37 5.63
C THR A 205 10.42 7.39 5.92
N THR A 206 10.94 8.03 4.89
CA THR A 206 11.98 9.06 5.03
C THR A 206 11.39 10.40 5.50
N VAL A 207 12.25 11.30 5.96
CA VAL A 207 11.84 12.67 6.32
C VAL A 207 11.37 13.44 5.08
N GLY A 208 12.01 13.22 3.94
CA GLY A 208 11.63 13.83 2.66
C GLY A 208 10.21 13.46 2.22
N ASP A 209 9.76 12.28 2.56
CA ASP A 209 8.39 11.85 2.26
C ASP A 209 7.34 12.63 3.07
N CYS A 210 7.68 13.17 4.24
CA CYS A 210 6.77 14.02 5.01
C CYS A 210 6.43 15.34 4.28
N VAL A 211 7.31 15.79 3.40
CA VAL A 211 7.11 17.06 2.65
C VAL A 211 6.69 16.83 1.20
N ALA A 212 6.78 15.63 0.68
CA ALA A 212 6.61 15.33 -0.75
C ALA A 212 5.25 15.76 -1.33
N THR A 213 4.19 15.74 -0.51
CA THR A 213 2.83 16.16 -0.90
C THR A 213 2.50 17.59 -0.47
N HIS A 214 3.44 18.32 0.14
CA HIS A 214 3.25 19.71 0.51
C HIS A 214 3.01 20.58 -0.75
N PRO A 215 2.03 21.51 -0.75
CA PRO A 215 1.69 22.29 -1.93
C PRO A 215 2.88 23.02 -2.57
N ALA A 216 3.80 23.54 -1.77
CA ALA A 216 5.00 24.22 -2.27
C ALA A 216 5.92 23.23 -3.03
N VAL A 217 6.12 22.02 -2.53
CA VAL A 217 6.93 20.97 -3.21
C VAL A 217 6.28 20.55 -4.51
N VAL A 218 4.96 20.31 -4.50
CA VAL A 218 4.22 19.93 -5.70
C VAL A 218 4.28 21.02 -6.77
N ALA A 219 4.14 22.30 -6.37
CA ALA A 219 4.25 23.42 -7.29
C ALA A 219 5.67 23.56 -7.85
N PHE A 220 6.68 23.49 -6.97
CA PHE A 220 8.09 23.56 -7.35
C PHE A 220 8.45 22.46 -8.38
N LEU A 221 8.10 21.21 -8.11
CA LEU A 221 8.36 20.10 -9.03
C LEU A 221 7.63 20.28 -10.37
N ALA A 222 6.37 20.73 -10.35
CA ALA A 222 5.61 21.00 -11.56
C ALA A 222 6.21 22.11 -12.43
N GLU A 223 6.77 23.18 -11.84
CA GLU A 223 7.50 24.24 -12.55
C GLU A 223 8.74 23.70 -13.26
N HIS A 224 9.35 22.63 -12.72
CA HIS A 224 10.49 21.93 -13.32
C HIS A 224 10.09 20.74 -14.22
N GLY A 225 8.81 20.62 -14.55
CA GLY A 225 8.31 19.57 -15.45
C GLY A 225 8.17 18.18 -14.82
N VAL A 226 8.24 18.07 -13.49
CA VAL A 226 8.12 16.82 -12.74
C VAL A 226 6.72 16.69 -12.16
N ASP A 227 6.02 15.60 -12.48
CA ASP A 227 4.75 15.25 -11.83
C ASP A 227 5.03 14.48 -10.54
N ALA A 228 4.97 15.18 -9.40
CA ALA A 228 5.22 14.62 -8.07
C ALA A 228 4.40 13.38 -7.73
N ARG A 229 3.27 13.14 -8.41
CA ARG A 229 2.40 11.97 -8.18
C ARG A 229 2.81 10.75 -8.99
N ARG A 230 3.48 10.97 -10.12
CA ARG A 230 3.94 9.91 -11.03
C ARG A 230 5.40 9.59 -10.87
N GLU A 231 6.18 10.57 -10.41
CA GLU A 231 7.60 10.38 -10.16
C GLU A 231 7.82 9.36 -9.05
N ALA A 232 8.70 8.43 -9.29
CA ALA A 232 9.03 7.41 -8.32
C ALA A 232 9.71 8.03 -7.08
N THR A 233 9.38 7.54 -5.89
CA THR A 233 9.93 8.09 -4.64
C THR A 233 11.47 8.04 -4.60
N TRP A 234 12.04 7.03 -5.23
CA TRP A 234 13.48 6.77 -5.25
C TRP A 234 14.26 7.53 -6.32
N THR A 235 13.59 8.25 -7.23
CA THR A 235 14.24 9.11 -8.24
C THR A 235 14.39 10.55 -7.78
N LEU A 236 13.78 10.91 -6.65
CA LEU A 236 13.87 12.24 -6.07
C LEU A 236 14.85 12.23 -4.89
N PRO A 237 16.04 12.83 -5.00
CA PRO A 237 17.10 12.74 -3.98
C PRO A 237 16.64 13.14 -2.58
N PHE A 238 15.82 14.19 -2.44
CA PHE A 238 15.31 14.62 -1.14
C PHE A 238 14.39 13.60 -0.46
N ARG A 239 13.86 12.62 -1.20
CA ARG A 239 13.03 11.52 -0.67
C ARG A 239 13.86 10.28 -0.31
N LEU A 240 15.15 10.28 -0.60
CA LEU A 240 16.04 9.20 -0.21
C LEU A 240 16.45 9.32 1.26
N PRO A 241 16.90 8.22 1.89
CA PRO A 241 17.47 8.26 3.23
C PRO A 241 18.66 9.23 3.32
N GLY A 242 18.69 10.06 4.37
CA GLY A 242 19.80 10.99 4.61
C GLY A 242 19.73 12.28 3.80
N GLY A 243 18.64 12.54 3.08
CA GLY A 243 18.40 13.81 2.37
C GLY A 243 18.03 14.99 3.27
N GLU A 244 18.01 14.77 4.60
CA GLU A 244 17.70 15.80 5.59
C GLU A 244 18.94 16.29 6.33
N THR A 245 18.89 17.56 6.82
CA THR A 245 19.91 18.12 7.71
C THR A 245 19.31 18.61 9.02
N VAL A 246 20.02 18.40 10.14
CA VAL A 246 19.57 18.86 11.47
C VAL A 246 19.72 20.37 11.57
N VAL A 247 18.62 21.08 11.80
CA VAL A 247 18.58 22.52 12.09
C VAL A 247 18.61 22.75 13.61
N SER A 248 17.88 21.95 14.37
CA SER A 248 17.83 21.97 15.84
C SER A 248 17.46 20.59 16.36
N GLU A 249 18.04 20.20 17.50
CA GLU A 249 17.70 18.94 18.18
C GLU A 249 16.57 19.13 19.20
N GLU A 250 16.51 20.30 19.86
CA GLU A 250 15.50 20.64 20.87
C GLU A 250 14.97 22.07 20.66
N PRO A 251 13.72 22.23 20.16
CA PRO A 251 12.87 21.20 19.58
C PRO A 251 13.44 20.67 18.27
N LEU A 252 13.20 19.38 17.97
CA LEU A 252 13.69 18.77 16.72
C LEU A 252 13.17 19.56 15.52
N ARG A 253 14.10 19.96 14.68
CA ARG A 253 13.84 20.60 13.38
C ARG A 253 14.80 20.01 12.35
N LEU A 254 14.26 19.51 11.27
CA LEU A 254 15.01 18.95 10.17
C LEU A 254 14.70 19.73 8.89
N ARG A 255 15.75 20.06 8.14
CA ARG A 255 15.61 20.68 6.83
C ARG A 255 15.63 19.62 5.76
N VAL A 256 14.72 19.74 4.83
CA VAL A 256 14.66 18.98 3.57
C VAL A 256 14.80 19.99 2.43
N THR A 257 15.70 19.71 1.50
CA THR A 257 15.93 20.56 0.32
C THR A 257 15.50 19.79 -0.92
N ALA A 258 14.41 20.21 -1.54
CA ALA A 258 14.00 19.75 -2.86
C ALA A 258 14.68 20.62 -3.92
N GLY A 259 15.16 20.02 -5.02
CA GLY A 259 15.79 20.78 -6.12
C GLY A 259 17.16 20.28 -6.53
N GLU A 260 17.65 19.19 -5.95
CA GLU A 260 18.90 18.58 -6.43
C GLU A 260 18.76 18.19 -7.91
N GLY A 261 19.64 18.76 -8.75
CA GLY A 261 19.58 18.59 -10.21
C GLY A 261 18.80 19.68 -10.97
N PHE A 262 18.16 20.62 -10.28
CA PHE A 262 17.53 21.81 -10.85
C PHE A 262 18.40 23.07 -10.67
N GLU A 263 18.04 24.17 -11.35
CA GLU A 263 18.75 25.46 -11.18
C GLU A 263 18.42 26.10 -9.82
N ASP A 264 17.20 25.85 -9.31
CA ASP A 264 16.68 26.38 -8.07
C ASP A 264 16.51 25.27 -7.03
N SER A 265 16.31 25.65 -5.78
CA SER A 265 15.99 24.71 -4.69
C SER A 265 14.91 25.31 -3.79
N LEU A 266 14.12 24.42 -3.20
CA LEU A 266 13.08 24.74 -2.22
C LEU A 266 13.47 24.12 -0.88
N GLU A 267 13.57 24.95 0.17
CA GLU A 267 13.89 24.50 1.52
C GLU A 267 12.63 24.39 2.38
N LEU A 268 12.43 23.24 3.01
CA LEU A 268 11.37 23.04 3.99
C LEU A 268 11.96 22.60 5.32
N VAL A 269 11.42 23.13 6.40
CA VAL A 269 11.76 22.66 7.75
C VAL A 269 10.57 21.92 8.34
N VAL A 270 10.81 20.72 8.84
CA VAL A 270 9.80 19.89 9.52
C VAL A 270 10.10 19.77 11.01
N ASP A 271 9.04 19.60 11.79
CA ASP A 271 9.16 19.29 13.21
C ASP A 271 9.15 17.79 13.49
N ARG A 272 9.20 17.41 14.77
CA ARG A 272 9.16 16.00 15.21
C ARG A 272 7.91 15.26 14.73
N SER A 273 6.80 15.92 14.52
CA SER A 273 5.58 15.27 14.01
C SER A 273 5.61 15.01 12.50
N GLY A 274 6.63 15.51 11.78
CA GLY A 274 6.68 15.50 10.32
C GLY A 274 5.92 16.66 9.68
N SER A 275 5.40 17.60 10.46
CA SER A 275 4.69 18.78 9.96
C SER A 275 5.67 19.83 9.47
N VAL A 276 5.41 20.43 8.30
CA VAL A 276 6.17 21.56 7.78
C VAL A 276 5.93 22.79 8.65
N VAL A 277 6.99 23.43 9.12
CA VAL A 277 6.93 24.61 9.98
C VAL A 277 7.49 25.87 9.30
N SER A 278 8.28 25.72 8.23
CA SER A 278 8.66 26.83 7.36
C SER A 278 8.97 26.37 5.95
N VAL A 279 8.80 27.27 4.99
CA VAL A 279 9.16 27.12 3.58
C VAL A 279 10.01 28.33 3.21
N ASP A 280 11.22 28.11 2.67
CA ASP A 280 12.22 29.15 2.33
C ASP A 280 12.43 30.20 3.42
N GLY A 281 12.40 29.75 4.69
CA GLY A 281 12.57 30.60 5.85
C GLY A 281 11.30 31.34 6.33
N GLU A 282 10.21 31.31 5.57
CA GLU A 282 8.93 31.88 5.96
C GLU A 282 8.10 30.84 6.74
N PRO A 283 7.37 31.23 7.79
CA PRO A 283 6.48 30.31 8.52
C PRO A 283 5.41 29.69 7.61
N ALA A 284 5.19 28.38 7.74
CA ALA A 284 4.21 27.62 6.96
C ALA A 284 2.77 27.79 7.46
#